data_b19f05248f43e9fabe91e290dbb1bba8
#
_entry.id   b19f05248f43e9fabe91e290dbb1bba8
#
_cell.length_a   1.000
_cell.length_b   1.000
_cell.length_c   1.000
_cell.angle_alpha   90.00
_cell.angle_beta   90.00
_cell.angle_gamma   90.00
#
_symmetry.space_group_name_H-M   'P 1'
#
loop_
_entity.id
_entity.type
_entity.pdbx_description
1 polymer ?
#
loop_
_entity_poly.entity_id
_entity_poly.type
_entity_poly.pdbx_seq_one_letter_code
_entity_poly.pdbx_strand_id
1 'polypeptide(L)'
;MKNIVLFDMDGTLTPPREPLEISLLPELEKLSHYAEIGIVTGSNYNYLKQQLGLLLDHPTIRNKLHLLPCNGTKHFYPPSTSGGKHTLVSETDMINEIGRSNFQQVMLILIHQQSNFSNERFPLTGHFINYRGSMINWCPIGRNARPEDRQFFVDYDKTFTPTLRESQLSRLRHYLSLKCIDNL
;
A
#
# COMPACT_ATOMS: atom_id res chain seq x y z
N MET A 1 21.19 -10.25 17.87
CA MET A 1 20.00 -9.72 17.16
C MET A 1 20.27 -9.84 15.67
N LYS A 2 19.29 -10.31 14.89
CA LYS A 2 19.39 -10.28 13.44
C LYS A 2 19.04 -8.87 12.96
N ASN A 3 19.86 -8.31 12.08
CA ASN A 3 19.53 -7.04 11.44
C ASN A 3 18.54 -7.29 10.31
N ILE A 4 17.57 -6.39 10.13
CA ILE A 4 16.67 -6.37 8.98
C ILE A 4 16.79 -5.03 8.28
N VAL A 5 16.86 -5.05 6.96
CA VAL A 5 16.82 -3.84 6.11
C VAL A 5 15.45 -3.81 5.43
N LEU A 6 14.71 -2.74 5.66
CA LEU A 6 13.38 -2.54 5.07
C LEU A 6 13.47 -1.64 3.85
N PHE A 7 12.84 -2.06 2.77
CA PHE A 7 12.70 -1.29 1.53
C PHE A 7 11.22 -1.02 1.24
N ASP A 8 10.92 0.18 0.81
CA ASP A 8 9.68 0.44 0.07
C ASP A 8 9.79 -0.17 -1.34
N MET A 9 8.66 -0.52 -1.92
CA MET A 9 8.61 -1.19 -3.21
C MET A 9 8.52 -0.20 -4.38
N ASP A 10 7.38 0.48 -4.51
CA ASP A 10 7.05 1.31 -5.67
C ASP A 10 7.82 2.64 -5.66
N GLY A 11 8.73 2.85 -6.62
CA GLY A 11 9.58 4.03 -6.70
C GLY A 11 10.86 3.93 -5.87
N THR A 12 11.12 2.80 -5.23
CA THR A 12 12.35 2.50 -4.47
C THR A 12 13.06 1.28 -5.05
N LEU A 13 12.48 0.08 -4.89
CA LEU A 13 13.05 -1.15 -5.47
C LEU A 13 12.58 -1.42 -6.89
N THR A 14 11.37 -0.99 -7.21
CA THR A 14 10.79 -1.15 -8.53
C THR A 14 10.32 0.19 -9.07
N PRO A 15 10.37 0.43 -10.38
CA PRO A 15 9.56 1.49 -10.98
C PRO A 15 8.09 1.27 -10.58
N PRO A 16 7.29 2.33 -10.42
CA PRO A 16 5.90 2.19 -10.01
C PRO A 16 5.11 1.27 -10.95
N ARG A 17 4.57 0.18 -10.41
CA ARG A 17 3.77 -0.84 -11.12
C ARG A 17 4.55 -1.72 -12.11
N GLU A 18 5.85 -1.72 -12.04
CA GLU A 18 6.71 -2.57 -12.86
C GLU A 18 7.41 -3.64 -12.02
N PRO A 19 7.81 -4.76 -12.61
CA PRO A 19 8.56 -5.79 -11.90
C PRO A 19 9.95 -5.30 -11.49
N LEU A 20 10.56 -6.01 -10.54
CA LEU A 20 11.93 -5.78 -10.11
C LEU A 20 12.89 -5.99 -11.29
N GLU A 21 13.84 -5.08 -11.45
CA GLU A 21 14.91 -5.23 -12.44
C GLU A 21 15.92 -6.31 -11.98
N ILE A 22 16.28 -7.18 -12.90
CA ILE A 22 17.22 -8.28 -12.65
C ILE A 22 18.60 -7.78 -12.20
N SER A 23 18.99 -6.59 -12.61
CA SER A 23 20.26 -5.94 -12.24
C SER A 23 20.44 -5.72 -10.74
N LEU A 24 19.33 -5.63 -9.96
CA LEU A 24 19.37 -5.46 -8.50
C LEU A 24 19.61 -6.76 -7.73
N LEU A 25 19.40 -7.94 -8.35
CA LEU A 25 19.51 -9.21 -7.66
C LEU A 25 20.88 -9.46 -7.02
N PRO A 26 22.03 -9.21 -7.69
CA PRO A 26 23.33 -9.45 -7.09
C PRO A 26 23.58 -8.61 -5.82
N GLU A 27 23.10 -7.37 -5.80
CA GLU A 27 23.29 -6.49 -4.64
C GLU A 27 22.37 -6.89 -3.47
N LEU A 28 21.14 -7.29 -3.76
CA LEU A 28 20.23 -7.82 -2.75
C LEU A 28 20.69 -9.18 -2.21
N GLU A 29 21.31 -10.02 -3.05
CA GLU A 29 21.93 -11.26 -2.61
C GLU A 29 23.09 -10.99 -1.66
N LYS A 30 24.02 -10.09 -2.01
CA LYS A 30 25.10 -9.67 -1.11
C LYS A 30 24.55 -9.16 0.23
N LEU A 31 23.54 -8.28 0.20
CA LEU A 31 22.90 -7.77 1.41
C LEU A 31 22.34 -8.90 2.27
N SER A 32 21.72 -9.90 1.64
CA SER A 32 21.14 -11.04 2.35
C SER A 32 22.13 -11.86 3.16
N HIS A 33 23.44 -11.75 2.90
CA HIS A 33 24.48 -12.40 3.72
C HIS A 33 24.66 -11.70 5.08
N TYR A 34 24.34 -10.41 5.17
CA TYR A 34 24.57 -9.59 6.37
C TYR A 34 23.30 -9.26 7.13
N ALA A 35 22.14 -9.23 6.46
CA ALA A 35 20.86 -8.87 7.05
C ALA A 35 19.70 -9.66 6.41
N GLU A 36 18.58 -9.74 7.12
CA GLU A 36 17.31 -10.11 6.53
C GLU A 36 16.76 -8.91 5.74
N ILE A 37 15.97 -9.17 4.70
CA ILE A 37 15.40 -8.14 3.82
C ILE A 37 13.91 -8.09 4.08
N GLY A 38 13.34 -6.90 4.27
CA GLY A 38 11.90 -6.71 4.38
C GLY A 38 11.39 -5.75 3.31
N ILE A 39 10.31 -6.13 2.65
CA ILE A 39 9.64 -5.28 1.65
C ILE A 39 8.35 -4.76 2.22
N VAL A 40 8.27 -3.44 2.43
CA VAL A 40 7.07 -2.74 2.91
C VAL A 40 6.40 -2.05 1.73
N THR A 41 5.11 -2.26 1.54
CA THR A 41 4.35 -1.61 0.47
C THR A 41 2.90 -1.37 0.84
N GLY A 42 2.30 -0.29 0.34
CA GLY A 42 0.85 -0.07 0.41
C GLY A 42 0.03 -1.07 -0.42
N SER A 43 0.66 -1.83 -1.29
CA SER A 43 0.02 -2.82 -2.15
C SER A 43 -0.37 -4.08 -1.38
N ASN A 44 -1.32 -4.85 -1.90
CA ASN A 44 -1.70 -6.13 -1.32
C ASN A 44 -0.67 -7.24 -1.64
N TYR A 45 -0.78 -8.36 -0.94
CA TYR A 45 0.15 -9.49 -1.07
C TYR A 45 0.22 -10.07 -2.50
N ASN A 46 -0.90 -10.15 -3.22
CA ASN A 46 -0.89 -10.70 -4.57
C ASN A 46 -0.15 -9.78 -5.56
N TYR A 47 -0.34 -8.48 -5.42
CA TYR A 47 0.36 -7.50 -6.24
C TYR A 47 1.87 -7.49 -5.95
N LEU A 48 2.24 -7.55 -4.67
CA LEU A 48 3.64 -7.69 -4.24
C LEU A 48 4.30 -8.92 -4.89
N LYS A 49 3.62 -10.07 -4.89
CA LYS A 49 4.14 -11.28 -5.55
C LYS A 49 4.37 -11.11 -7.04
N GLN A 50 3.50 -10.39 -7.72
CA GLN A 50 3.65 -10.16 -9.17
C GLN A 50 4.90 -9.33 -9.49
N GLN A 51 5.19 -8.31 -8.68
CA GLN A 51 6.33 -7.43 -8.92
C GLN A 51 7.65 -8.04 -8.46
N LEU A 52 7.64 -8.79 -7.38
CA LEU A 52 8.85 -9.34 -6.75
C LEU A 52 9.09 -10.82 -7.04
N GLY A 53 8.52 -11.35 -8.12
CA GLY A 53 8.69 -12.76 -8.49
C GLY A 53 10.15 -13.22 -8.49
N LEU A 54 11.06 -12.42 -9.04
CA LEU A 54 12.50 -12.70 -9.05
C LEU A 54 13.11 -12.90 -7.64
N LEU A 55 12.68 -12.13 -6.64
CA LEU A 55 13.13 -12.31 -5.26
C LEU A 55 12.52 -13.53 -4.60
N LEU A 56 11.24 -13.78 -4.91
CA LEU A 56 10.50 -14.91 -4.35
C LEU A 56 10.99 -16.26 -4.89
N ASP A 57 11.55 -16.28 -6.07
CA ASP A 57 12.12 -17.47 -6.70
C ASP A 57 13.63 -17.61 -6.44
N HIS A 58 14.29 -16.56 -5.91
CA HIS A 58 15.71 -16.57 -5.66
C HIS A 58 16.06 -17.44 -4.44
N PRO A 59 16.91 -18.47 -4.58
CA PRO A 59 17.11 -19.47 -3.53
C PRO A 59 17.69 -18.94 -2.23
N THR A 60 18.58 -17.94 -2.29
CA THR A 60 19.23 -17.34 -1.13
C THR A 60 18.37 -16.26 -0.50
N ILE A 61 17.89 -15.29 -1.31
CA ILE A 61 17.16 -14.11 -0.82
C ILE A 61 15.83 -14.53 -0.21
N ARG A 62 15.09 -15.43 -0.86
CA ARG A 62 13.77 -15.87 -0.44
C ARG A 62 13.70 -16.30 1.03
N ASN A 63 14.72 -17.04 1.50
CA ASN A 63 14.75 -17.58 2.86
C ASN A 63 15.09 -16.53 3.93
N LYS A 64 15.29 -15.28 3.53
CA LYS A 64 15.57 -14.13 4.40
C LYS A 64 14.67 -12.93 4.07
N LEU A 65 13.66 -13.14 3.22
CA LEU A 65 12.79 -12.10 2.70
C LEU A 65 11.48 -12.04 3.49
N HIS A 66 11.29 -10.97 4.24
CA HIS A 66 10.02 -10.62 4.88
C HIS A 66 9.16 -9.80 3.94
N LEU A 67 7.85 -10.10 3.91
CA LEU A 67 6.91 -9.37 3.08
C LEU A 67 5.90 -8.67 4.00
N LEU A 68 5.81 -7.34 3.85
CA LEU A 68 4.99 -6.47 4.68
C LEU A 68 4.01 -5.66 3.79
N PRO A 69 3.02 -6.33 3.16
CA PRO A 69 1.99 -5.65 2.37
C PRO A 69 1.06 -4.82 3.25
N CYS A 70 0.25 -3.96 2.60
CA CYS A 70 -0.71 -3.06 3.26
C CYS A 70 -0.04 -2.19 4.33
N ASN A 71 1.11 -1.58 4.02
CA ASN A 71 1.92 -0.76 4.91
C ASN A 71 2.39 -1.49 6.18
N GLY A 72 2.68 -2.79 6.07
CA GLY A 72 3.17 -3.61 7.18
C GLY A 72 2.10 -4.12 8.14
N THR A 73 0.82 -3.88 7.88
CA THR A 73 -0.29 -4.41 8.69
C THR A 73 -0.51 -5.91 8.51
N LYS A 74 0.15 -6.50 7.51
CA LYS A 74 0.32 -7.94 7.35
C LYS A 74 1.80 -8.25 7.30
N HIS A 75 2.22 -9.30 7.99
CA HIS A 75 3.61 -9.71 8.00
C HIS A 75 3.74 -11.18 7.63
N PHE A 76 4.43 -11.43 6.55
CA PHE A 76 4.76 -12.78 6.10
C PHE A 76 6.23 -13.04 6.36
N TYR A 77 6.50 -14.06 7.15
CA TYR A 77 7.86 -14.54 7.43
C TYR A 77 8.42 -15.34 6.25
N PRO A 78 9.75 -15.29 6.08
CA PRO A 78 10.43 -16.12 5.09
C PRO A 78 10.22 -17.61 5.38
N PRO A 79 10.32 -18.46 4.34
CA PRO A 79 10.23 -19.90 4.52
C PRO A 79 11.34 -20.42 5.46
N SER A 80 10.98 -21.32 6.37
CA SER A 80 11.94 -22.00 7.25
C SER A 80 12.74 -23.11 6.54
N THR A 81 12.26 -23.55 5.38
CA THR A 81 12.90 -24.62 4.58
C THR A 81 13.03 -24.17 3.13
N SER A 82 14.06 -24.67 2.43
CA SER A 82 14.22 -24.44 1.00
C SER A 82 12.99 -24.93 0.23
N GLY A 83 12.44 -24.11 -0.65
CA GLY A 83 11.22 -24.40 -1.39
C GLY A 83 9.90 -24.19 -0.61
N GLY A 84 9.96 -23.87 0.69
CA GLY A 84 8.79 -23.57 1.51
C GLY A 84 8.02 -22.32 1.04
N LYS A 85 6.89 -22.03 1.67
CA LYS A 85 6.09 -20.82 1.39
C LYS A 85 6.27 -19.80 2.54
N HIS A 86 6.15 -18.52 2.20
CA HIS A 86 6.02 -17.46 3.22
C HIS A 86 4.80 -17.72 4.10
N THR A 87 4.97 -17.52 5.39
CA THR A 87 3.92 -17.80 6.40
C THR A 87 3.42 -16.49 6.97
N LEU A 88 2.11 -16.25 6.91
CA LEU A 88 1.47 -15.11 7.58
C LEU A 88 1.58 -15.30 9.10
N VAL A 89 2.24 -14.37 9.78
CA VAL A 89 2.46 -14.43 11.25
C VAL A 89 1.70 -13.34 12.00
N SER A 90 1.39 -12.25 11.34
CA SER A 90 0.52 -11.21 11.91
C SER A 90 -0.32 -10.54 10.82
N GLU A 91 -1.55 -10.20 11.18
CA GLU A 91 -2.48 -9.48 10.33
C GLU A 91 -3.37 -8.61 11.21
N THR A 92 -3.53 -7.35 10.82
CA THR A 92 -4.56 -6.47 11.34
C THR A 92 -5.70 -6.38 10.32
N ASP A 93 -6.93 -6.50 10.79
CA ASP A 93 -8.14 -6.29 9.97
C ASP A 93 -8.94 -5.13 10.55
N MET A 94 -9.21 -4.12 9.74
CA MET A 94 -9.87 -2.89 10.16
C MET A 94 -11.28 -3.16 10.72
N ILE A 95 -12.04 -4.10 10.13
CA ILE A 95 -13.40 -4.42 10.61
C ILE A 95 -13.34 -5.04 12.00
N ASN A 96 -12.33 -5.88 12.26
CA ASN A 96 -12.14 -6.49 13.58
C ASN A 96 -11.70 -5.46 14.62
N GLU A 97 -10.85 -4.50 14.24
CA GLU A 97 -10.33 -3.47 15.15
C GLU A 97 -11.40 -2.45 15.54
N ILE A 98 -12.15 -1.91 14.57
CA ILE A 98 -13.10 -0.83 14.82
C ILE A 98 -14.58 -1.27 14.84
N GLY A 99 -14.85 -2.52 14.51
CA GLY A 99 -16.19 -3.09 14.38
C GLY A 99 -16.88 -2.71 13.07
N ARG A 100 -17.81 -3.57 12.64
CA ARG A 100 -18.55 -3.43 11.37
C ARG A 100 -19.31 -2.09 11.25
N SER A 101 -19.93 -1.63 12.34
CA SER A 101 -20.70 -0.38 12.35
C SER A 101 -19.82 0.82 12.04
N ASN A 102 -18.69 0.94 12.73
CA ASN A 102 -17.74 2.04 12.52
C ASN A 102 -17.10 1.95 11.12
N PHE A 103 -16.77 0.74 10.67
CA PHE A 103 -16.28 0.55 9.30
C PHE A 103 -17.29 1.03 8.26
N GLN A 104 -18.59 0.73 8.42
CA GLN A 104 -19.64 1.24 7.53
C GLN A 104 -19.70 2.77 7.54
N GLN A 105 -19.57 3.42 8.72
CA GLN A 105 -19.54 4.88 8.80
C GLN A 105 -18.34 5.46 8.04
N VAL A 106 -17.15 4.88 8.20
CA VAL A 106 -15.95 5.29 7.45
C VAL A 106 -16.20 5.19 5.94
N MET A 107 -16.77 4.07 5.48
CA MET A 107 -17.07 3.87 4.06
C MET A 107 -18.11 4.88 3.53
N LEU A 108 -19.16 5.17 4.29
CA LEU A 108 -20.17 6.18 3.93
C LEU A 108 -19.57 7.58 3.83
N ILE A 109 -18.68 7.96 4.75
CA ILE A 109 -17.96 9.24 4.71
C ILE A 109 -17.11 9.33 3.44
N LEU A 110 -16.34 8.29 3.11
CA LEU A 110 -15.52 8.25 1.90
C LEU A 110 -16.35 8.32 0.62
N ILE A 111 -17.48 7.61 0.55
CA ILE A 111 -18.42 7.67 -0.58
C ILE A 111 -18.98 9.08 -0.73
N HIS A 112 -19.38 9.71 0.36
CA HIS A 112 -19.87 11.09 0.37
C HIS A 112 -18.78 12.07 -0.10
N GLN A 113 -17.55 11.95 0.41
CA GLN A 113 -16.45 12.77 -0.07
C GLN A 113 -16.14 12.53 -1.55
N GLN A 114 -16.19 11.27 -2.02
CA GLN A 114 -16.01 10.94 -3.43
C GLN A 114 -17.08 11.59 -4.31
N SER A 115 -18.34 11.59 -3.90
CA SER A 115 -19.42 12.19 -4.67
C SER A 115 -19.30 13.72 -4.80
N ASN A 116 -18.64 14.37 -3.83
CA ASN A 116 -18.38 15.80 -3.84
C ASN A 116 -17.01 16.16 -4.44
N PHE A 117 -16.20 15.14 -4.78
CA PHE A 117 -14.90 15.34 -5.38
C PHE A 117 -15.05 15.44 -6.89
N SER A 118 -15.35 16.62 -7.38
CA SER A 118 -15.57 16.86 -8.79
C SER A 118 -14.66 17.97 -9.34
N ASN A 119 -14.17 17.74 -10.53
CA ASN A 119 -13.55 18.72 -11.41
C ASN A 119 -13.75 18.19 -12.83
N GLU A 120 -14.10 19.05 -13.76
CA GLU A 120 -14.38 18.66 -15.15
C GLU A 120 -13.21 17.94 -15.84
N ARG A 121 -11.98 18.16 -15.35
CA ARG A 121 -10.76 17.55 -15.87
C ARG A 121 -10.43 16.20 -15.22
N PHE A 122 -11.16 15.77 -14.19
CA PHE A 122 -10.91 14.48 -13.56
C PHE A 122 -11.59 13.35 -14.33
N PRO A 123 -10.86 12.30 -14.71
CA PRO A 123 -11.38 11.26 -15.59
C PRO A 123 -12.42 10.36 -14.93
N LEU A 124 -12.48 10.32 -13.59
CA LEU A 124 -13.41 9.51 -12.79
C LEU A 124 -13.52 8.06 -13.28
N THR A 125 -12.39 7.39 -13.45
CA THR A 125 -12.26 6.08 -14.14
C THR A 125 -12.68 4.87 -13.31
N GLY A 126 -13.29 5.05 -12.14
CA GLY A 126 -13.72 3.96 -11.26
C GLY A 126 -12.61 3.38 -10.36
N HIS A 127 -12.99 2.36 -9.57
CA HIS A 127 -12.14 1.82 -8.49
C HIS A 127 -11.62 2.91 -7.56
N PHE A 128 -12.52 3.79 -7.10
CA PHE A 128 -12.17 4.93 -6.25
C PHE A 128 -11.76 4.50 -4.85
N ILE A 129 -12.50 3.58 -4.25
CA ILE A 129 -12.29 3.09 -2.89
C ILE A 129 -11.98 1.60 -2.95
N ASN A 130 -10.85 1.20 -2.38
CA ASN A 130 -10.41 -0.17 -2.35
C ASN A 130 -10.05 -0.59 -0.92
N TYR A 131 -10.88 -1.44 -0.32
CA TYR A 131 -10.60 -2.05 0.98
C TYR A 131 -9.60 -3.21 0.84
N ARG A 132 -8.56 -3.22 1.68
CA ARG A 132 -7.46 -4.19 1.65
C ARG A 132 -7.33 -5.02 2.94
N GLY A 133 -8.39 -5.07 3.74
CA GLY A 133 -8.41 -5.72 5.05
C GLY A 133 -8.02 -4.78 6.18
N SER A 134 -6.81 -4.28 6.18
CA SER A 134 -6.29 -3.42 7.24
C SER A 134 -6.24 -1.94 6.89
N MET A 135 -6.47 -1.60 5.63
CA MET A 135 -6.43 -0.23 5.14
C MET A 135 -7.45 -0.01 4.02
N ILE A 136 -7.84 1.24 3.85
CA ILE A 136 -8.64 1.70 2.71
C ILE A 136 -7.77 2.57 1.83
N ASN A 137 -7.65 2.20 0.57
CA ASN A 137 -7.02 3.05 -0.43
C ASN A 137 -8.09 3.85 -1.18
N TRP A 138 -8.09 5.17 -1.00
CA TRP A 138 -8.95 6.08 -1.73
C TRP A 138 -8.17 6.78 -2.84
N CYS A 139 -8.65 6.65 -4.09
CA CYS A 139 -8.09 7.26 -5.28
C CYS A 139 -9.18 8.09 -5.97
N PRO A 140 -9.29 9.39 -5.68
CA PRO A 140 -10.42 10.23 -6.11
C PRO A 140 -10.64 10.28 -7.62
N ILE A 141 -9.57 10.25 -8.43
CA ILE A 141 -9.65 10.25 -9.90
C ILE A 141 -9.87 8.86 -10.50
N GLY A 142 -9.81 7.81 -9.66
CA GLY A 142 -9.92 6.41 -10.07
C GLY A 142 -8.58 5.72 -10.34
N ARG A 143 -8.49 4.44 -9.97
CA ARG A 143 -7.26 3.66 -10.16
C ARG A 143 -6.92 3.37 -11.62
N ASN A 144 -7.93 3.41 -12.50
CA ASN A 144 -7.78 3.19 -13.93
C ASN A 144 -7.37 4.46 -14.70
N ALA A 145 -7.15 5.58 -14.01
CA ALA A 145 -6.68 6.82 -14.61
C ALA A 145 -5.33 6.60 -15.32
N ARG A 146 -5.20 7.19 -16.50
CA ARG A 146 -4.00 7.12 -17.33
C ARG A 146 -2.82 7.87 -16.69
N PRO A 147 -1.57 7.63 -17.09
CA PRO A 147 -0.41 8.32 -16.55
C PRO A 147 -0.52 9.85 -16.63
N GLU A 148 -1.00 10.38 -17.75
CA GLU A 148 -1.21 11.81 -17.96
C GLU A 148 -2.26 12.41 -17.01
N ASP A 149 -3.36 11.70 -16.76
CA ASP A 149 -4.39 12.12 -15.81
C ASP A 149 -3.87 12.14 -14.37
N ARG A 150 -3.01 11.18 -14.03
CA ARG A 150 -2.35 11.11 -12.73
C ARG A 150 -1.37 12.23 -12.53
N GLN A 151 -0.57 12.54 -13.56
CA GLN A 151 0.36 13.66 -13.51
C GLN A 151 -0.41 14.98 -13.38
N PHE A 152 -1.46 15.15 -14.17
CA PHE A 152 -2.33 16.32 -14.04
C PHE A 152 -2.89 16.46 -12.62
N PHE A 153 -3.39 15.36 -12.01
CA PHE A 153 -3.89 15.40 -10.65
C PHE A 153 -2.82 15.79 -9.64
N VAL A 154 -1.60 15.27 -9.76
CA VAL A 154 -0.48 15.60 -8.87
C VAL A 154 -0.12 17.08 -8.98
N ASP A 155 -0.08 17.60 -10.17
CA ASP A 155 0.26 19.02 -10.40
C ASP A 155 -0.86 19.93 -9.91
N TYR A 156 -2.11 19.58 -10.18
CA TYR A 156 -3.28 20.30 -9.70
C TYR A 156 -3.39 20.30 -8.17
N ASP A 157 -3.14 19.16 -7.53
CA ASP A 157 -3.11 19.04 -6.06
C ASP A 157 -2.14 20.03 -5.41
N LYS A 158 -0.95 20.22 -6.03
CA LYS A 158 0.08 21.14 -5.55
C LYS A 158 -0.26 22.63 -5.73
N THR A 159 -1.25 22.98 -6.53
CA THR A 159 -1.67 24.38 -6.69
C THR A 159 -2.40 24.95 -5.47
N PHE A 160 -2.79 24.10 -4.53
CA PHE A 160 -3.53 24.48 -3.32
C PHE A 160 -2.61 24.49 -2.09
N THR A 161 -2.93 25.33 -1.11
CA THR A 161 -2.28 25.34 0.20
C THR A 161 -3.38 25.47 1.29
N PRO A 162 -3.65 24.44 2.10
CA PRO A 162 -3.12 23.07 2.00
C PRO A 162 -3.53 22.37 0.69
N THR A 163 -2.79 21.32 0.30
CA THR A 163 -3.11 20.57 -0.90
C THR A 163 -4.52 19.96 -0.86
N LEU A 164 -5.07 19.58 -2.01
CA LEU A 164 -6.39 18.92 -2.05
C LEU A 164 -6.42 17.64 -1.20
N ARG A 165 -5.36 16.83 -1.25
CA ARG A 165 -5.25 15.60 -0.46
C ARG A 165 -5.23 15.89 1.04
N GLU A 166 -4.46 16.89 1.47
CA GLU A 166 -4.43 17.33 2.88
C GLU A 166 -5.80 17.86 3.33
N SER A 167 -6.45 18.66 2.49
CA SER A 167 -7.79 19.18 2.78
C SER A 167 -8.82 18.06 2.91
N GLN A 168 -8.80 17.07 2.03
CA GLN A 168 -9.70 15.91 2.10
C GLN A 168 -9.41 15.04 3.33
N LEU A 169 -8.13 14.84 3.67
CA LEU A 169 -7.74 14.12 4.88
C LEU A 169 -8.19 14.85 6.14
N SER A 170 -8.06 16.18 6.19
CA SER A 170 -8.55 17.00 7.31
C SER A 170 -10.06 16.89 7.49
N ARG A 171 -10.81 16.94 6.38
CA ARG A 171 -12.28 16.72 6.41
C ARG A 171 -12.64 15.32 6.90
N LEU A 172 -11.93 14.30 6.43
CA LEU A 172 -12.14 12.92 6.86
C LEU A 172 -11.92 12.80 8.38
N ARG A 173 -10.79 13.32 8.89
CA ARG A 173 -10.49 13.33 10.33
C ARG A 173 -11.59 14.03 11.15
N HIS A 174 -12.06 15.18 10.68
CA HIS A 174 -13.14 15.90 11.33
C HIS A 174 -14.44 15.07 11.39
N TYR A 175 -14.84 14.44 10.29
CA TYR A 175 -16.03 13.58 10.27
C TYR A 175 -15.88 12.35 11.17
N LEU A 176 -14.71 11.74 11.24
CA LEU A 176 -14.44 10.60 12.11
C LEU A 176 -14.51 10.99 13.58
N SER A 177 -13.93 12.14 13.95
CA SER A 177 -14.01 12.70 15.30
C SER A 177 -15.47 12.96 15.72
N LEU A 178 -16.30 13.56 14.86
CA LEU A 178 -17.73 13.77 15.13
C LEU A 178 -18.51 12.46 15.35
N LYS A 179 -17.99 11.33 14.87
CA LYS A 179 -18.57 9.98 15.03
C LYS A 179 -17.93 9.19 16.15
N CYS A 180 -17.03 9.80 16.93
CA CYS A 180 -16.23 9.14 17.97
C CYS A 180 -15.44 7.92 17.46
N ILE A 181 -14.89 8.00 16.23
CA ILE A 181 -14.04 6.99 15.63
C ILE A 181 -12.61 7.55 15.59
N ASP A 182 -12.03 7.77 16.78
CA ASP A 182 -10.77 8.51 16.92
C ASP A 182 -9.51 7.64 16.79
N ASN A 183 -9.64 6.32 16.69
CA ASN A 183 -8.53 5.36 16.69
C ASN A 183 -8.24 4.78 15.29
N LEU A 184 -8.34 5.59 14.23
CA LEU A 184 -8.00 5.19 12.86
C LEU A 184 -6.71 5.82 12.37
#